data_e23c93bcea75080141914ba4ccd43727
#
_entry.id   e23c93bcea75080141914ba4ccd43727
#
_cell.length_a   1.000
_cell.length_b   1.000
_cell.length_c   1.000
_cell.angle_alpha   90.00
_cell.angle_beta   90.00
_cell.angle_gamma   90.00
#
_symmetry.space_group_name_H-M   'P 1'
#
loop_
_entity.id
_entity.type
_entity.pdbx_description
1 polymer ?
#
loop_
_entity_poly.entity_id
_entity_poly.type
_entity_poly.pdbx_seq_one_letter_code
_entity_poly.pdbx_strand_id
1 'polypeptide(L)'
;HLHTIKGKGYKPAEKSATIWHAPGKFDPVTGNRYIDDPAHEPPKYQVVFGKTLLELARQNPRIVGVTPAMPTGCSMNIMQKEMPDRVFDVGIAEGHAVTFSGGMAKDGLQPFCNIYSAFCQRAYDNIIHDLAILNLPVVLCLDRAGLVGPDGPTHHGAFDMAALRPIPNLTIRSEERRV
;
A
#
# COMPACT_ATOMS: atom_id res chain seq x y z
N HIS A 1 20.97 -20.87 6.19
CA HIS A 1 19.78 -20.07 6.48
C HIS A 1 20.14 -18.90 7.39
N LEU A 2 19.92 -17.68 6.93
CA LEU A 2 20.15 -16.47 7.73
C LEU A 2 18.79 -15.97 8.25
N HIS A 3 18.68 -15.79 9.56
CA HIS A 3 17.55 -15.18 10.21
C HIS A 3 17.97 -13.81 10.76
N THR A 4 17.44 -12.75 10.18
CA THR A 4 17.73 -11.36 10.57
C THR A 4 16.50 -10.70 11.20
N ILE A 5 16.74 -9.78 12.11
CA ILE A 5 15.69 -8.96 12.74
C ILE A 5 16.01 -7.50 12.46
N LYS A 6 15.13 -6.83 11.73
CA LYS A 6 15.28 -5.42 11.40
C LYS A 6 15.26 -4.57 12.66
N GLY A 7 16.26 -3.67 12.79
CA GLY A 7 16.38 -2.80 13.97
C GLY A 7 17.03 -3.43 15.20
N LYS A 8 17.47 -4.71 15.12
CA LYS A 8 18.18 -5.36 16.24
C LYS A 8 19.43 -4.58 16.63
N GLY A 9 19.61 -4.41 17.94
CA GLY A 9 20.71 -3.62 18.52
C GLY A 9 20.30 -2.21 18.94
N TYR A 10 19.11 -1.76 18.54
CA TYR A 10 18.57 -0.47 18.95
C TYR A 10 17.21 -0.64 19.64
N LYS A 11 17.19 -0.51 20.96
CA LYS A 11 16.00 -0.81 21.79
C LYS A 11 14.68 -0.15 21.31
N PRO A 12 14.65 1.14 20.88
CA PRO A 12 13.42 1.71 20.36
C PRO A 12 12.91 1.02 19.09
N ALA A 13 13.82 0.60 18.20
CA ALA A 13 13.45 -0.11 16.97
C ALA A 13 12.96 -1.54 17.27
N GLU A 14 13.54 -2.22 18.24
CA GLU A 14 13.09 -3.54 18.68
C GLU A 14 11.68 -3.51 19.27
N LYS A 15 11.30 -2.40 19.93
CA LYS A 15 9.95 -2.21 20.48
C LYS A 15 8.90 -1.84 19.43
N SER A 16 9.29 -1.15 18.35
CA SER A 16 8.37 -0.66 17.32
C SER A 16 9.05 -0.57 15.95
N ALA A 17 9.24 -1.72 15.32
CA ALA A 17 9.91 -1.82 14.02
C ALA A 17 9.27 -0.95 12.93
N THR A 18 7.95 -0.79 12.95
CA THR A 18 7.23 0.03 11.96
C THR A 18 7.56 1.51 12.07
N ILE A 19 7.61 2.06 13.29
CA ILE A 19 7.94 3.48 13.53
C ILE A 19 9.40 3.75 13.12
N TRP A 20 10.27 2.78 13.39
CA TRP A 20 11.71 2.88 13.17
C TRP A 20 12.17 2.36 11.81
N HIS A 21 11.25 1.99 10.94
CA HIS A 21 11.58 1.60 9.56
C HIS A 21 12.20 2.75 8.76
N ALA A 22 11.62 3.95 8.89
CA ALA A 22 12.12 5.19 8.31
C ALA A 22 11.78 6.35 9.27
N PRO A 23 12.53 6.50 10.38
CA PRO A 23 12.12 7.36 11.49
C PRO A 23 12.26 8.87 11.19
N GLY A 24 12.90 9.24 10.08
CA GLY A 24 13.28 10.62 9.82
C GLY A 24 14.42 11.07 10.76
N LYS A 25 14.49 12.36 11.07
CA LYS A 25 15.49 12.89 12.02
C LYS A 25 15.11 12.54 13.45
N PHE A 26 16.07 12.06 14.23
CA PHE A 26 15.87 11.72 15.64
C PHE A 26 17.17 11.86 16.43
N ASP A 27 17.06 11.97 17.74
CA ASP A 27 18.19 11.92 18.66
C ASP A 27 18.54 10.44 18.95
N PRO A 28 19.74 9.98 18.58
CA PRO A 28 20.12 8.56 18.76
C PRO A 28 20.27 8.13 20.23
N VAL A 29 20.50 9.08 21.15
CA VAL A 29 20.67 8.79 22.57
C VAL A 29 19.33 8.65 23.27
N THR A 30 18.41 9.57 23.04
CA THR A 30 17.12 9.60 23.71
C THR A 30 16.04 8.85 22.94
N GLY A 31 16.19 8.67 21.63
CA GLY A 31 15.17 8.11 20.74
C GLY A 31 14.06 9.12 20.40
N ASN A 32 14.21 10.39 20.78
CA ASN A 32 13.21 11.41 20.47
C ASN A 32 13.25 11.74 18.98
N ARG A 33 12.10 11.63 18.31
CA ARG A 33 11.95 11.97 16.89
C ARG A 33 11.60 13.45 16.74
N TYR A 34 12.24 14.12 15.80
CA TYR A 34 11.90 15.49 15.40
C TYR A 34 10.74 15.37 14.37
N ILE A 35 9.53 15.62 14.84
CA ILE A 35 8.31 15.58 14.02
C ILE A 35 7.87 17.02 13.81
N ASP A 36 7.70 17.41 12.56
CA ASP A 36 7.11 18.70 12.22
C ASP A 36 5.66 18.74 12.74
N ASP A 37 5.17 19.92 13.13
CA ASP A 37 3.85 20.08 13.74
C ASP A 37 2.75 19.66 12.76
N PRO A 38 2.03 18.57 13.04
CA PRO A 38 0.99 18.08 12.13
C PRO A 38 -0.27 18.94 12.11
N ALA A 39 -0.39 19.95 12.99
CA ALA A 39 -1.61 20.75 13.12
C ALA A 39 -1.92 21.60 11.87
N HIS A 40 -0.91 21.84 11.03
CA HIS A 40 -1.04 22.68 9.82
C HIS A 40 -0.90 21.86 8.52
N GLU A 41 -0.71 20.54 8.60
CA GLU A 41 -0.60 19.71 7.40
C GLU A 41 -1.97 19.12 7.00
N PRO A 42 -2.30 19.13 5.70
CA PRO A 42 -3.49 18.43 5.22
C PRO A 42 -3.32 16.91 5.45
N PRO A 43 -4.42 16.16 5.59
CA PRO A 43 -4.34 14.72 5.77
C PRO A 43 -3.62 14.07 4.57
N LYS A 44 -2.73 13.12 4.85
CA LYS A 44 -2.06 12.35 3.81
C LYS A 44 -3.08 11.54 3.02
N TYR A 45 -2.91 11.43 1.70
CA TYR A 45 -3.80 10.65 0.82
C TYR A 45 -4.03 9.23 1.33
N GLN A 46 -2.99 8.54 1.77
CA GLN A 46 -3.10 7.19 2.33
C GLN A 46 -4.04 7.12 3.55
N VAL A 47 -4.09 8.17 4.38
CA VAL A 47 -4.99 8.21 5.54
C VAL A 47 -6.44 8.40 5.10
N VAL A 48 -6.66 9.26 4.09
CA VAL A 48 -7.99 9.43 3.48
C VAL A 48 -8.44 8.11 2.87
N PHE A 49 -7.57 7.45 2.10
CA PHE A 49 -7.83 6.12 1.54
C PHE A 49 -8.24 5.11 2.63
N GLY A 50 -7.42 4.95 3.68
CA GLY A 50 -7.69 3.94 4.71
C GLY A 50 -9.01 4.18 5.45
N LYS A 51 -9.38 5.44 5.73
CA LYS A 51 -10.69 5.80 6.33
C LYS A 51 -11.84 5.49 5.38
N THR A 52 -11.72 5.91 4.12
CA THR A 52 -12.76 5.67 3.09
C THR A 52 -12.94 4.17 2.84
N LEU A 53 -11.85 3.40 2.78
CA LEU A 53 -11.94 1.95 2.62
C LEU A 53 -12.71 1.31 3.77
N LEU A 54 -12.45 1.72 5.02
CA LEU A 54 -13.21 1.24 6.17
C LEU A 54 -14.69 1.59 6.07
N GLU A 55 -15.03 2.82 5.69
CA GLU A 55 -16.44 3.26 5.52
C GLU A 55 -17.15 2.41 4.45
N LEU A 56 -16.53 2.21 3.31
CA LEU A 56 -17.07 1.36 2.23
C LEU A 56 -17.22 -0.10 2.69
N ALA A 57 -16.24 -0.62 3.43
CA ALA A 57 -16.26 -1.98 3.93
C ALA A 57 -17.36 -2.22 4.97
N ARG A 58 -17.73 -1.20 5.76
CA ARG A 58 -18.88 -1.26 6.68
C ARG A 58 -20.21 -1.40 5.93
N GLN A 59 -20.31 -0.79 4.75
CA GLN A 59 -21.53 -0.81 3.93
C GLN A 59 -21.60 -2.02 3.00
N ASN A 60 -20.47 -2.61 2.63
CA ASN A 60 -20.41 -3.73 1.70
C ASN A 60 -19.49 -4.85 2.23
N PRO A 61 -20.08 -6.02 2.62
CA PRO A 61 -19.31 -7.13 3.17
C PRO A 61 -18.36 -7.79 2.16
N ARG A 62 -18.51 -7.53 0.87
CA ARG A 62 -17.63 -8.09 -0.17
C ARG A 62 -16.31 -7.35 -0.30
N ILE A 63 -16.19 -6.14 0.24
CA ILE A 63 -14.94 -5.37 0.16
C ILE A 63 -13.89 -5.98 1.08
N VAL A 64 -12.73 -6.26 0.53
CA VAL A 64 -11.53 -6.76 1.22
C VAL A 64 -10.31 -5.94 0.83
N GLY A 65 -9.34 -5.84 1.73
CA GLY A 65 -8.07 -5.17 1.50
C GLY A 65 -6.93 -6.16 1.34
N VAL A 66 -6.05 -5.92 0.37
CA VAL A 66 -4.82 -6.72 0.16
C VAL A 66 -3.63 -5.78 0.05
N THR A 67 -2.54 -6.10 0.74
CA THR A 67 -1.31 -5.32 0.65
C THR A 67 -0.07 -6.19 0.83
N PRO A 68 1.01 -5.98 0.06
CA PRO A 68 2.26 -6.70 0.25
C PRO A 68 3.18 -5.98 1.26
N ALA A 69 3.09 -6.34 2.53
CA ALA A 69 3.92 -5.85 3.64
C ALA A 69 3.84 -4.34 3.94
N MET A 70 2.71 -3.67 3.58
CA MET A 70 2.60 -2.22 3.73
C MET A 70 1.31 -1.77 4.45
N PRO A 71 0.80 -2.47 5.48
CA PRO A 71 -0.49 -2.15 6.07
C PRO A 71 -0.53 -0.74 6.69
N THR A 72 0.58 -0.27 7.27
CA THR A 72 0.69 1.10 7.81
C THR A 72 1.04 2.12 6.75
N GLY A 73 1.83 1.73 5.75
CA GLY A 73 2.25 2.61 4.65
C GLY A 73 1.10 3.03 3.74
N CYS A 74 0.11 2.18 3.57
CA CYS A 74 -1.12 2.48 2.82
C CYS A 74 -2.34 2.74 3.71
N SER A 75 -2.16 2.77 5.03
CA SER A 75 -3.22 2.96 6.03
C SER A 75 -4.33 1.89 6.04
N MET A 76 -4.11 0.72 5.47
CA MET A 76 -5.01 -0.44 5.61
C MET A 76 -5.12 -0.93 7.05
N ASN A 77 -4.12 -0.65 7.88
CA ASN A 77 -4.18 -0.92 9.31
C ASN A 77 -5.39 -0.28 10.02
N ILE A 78 -6.01 0.75 9.44
CA ILE A 78 -7.24 1.36 9.94
C ILE A 78 -8.40 0.35 9.84
N MET A 79 -8.59 -0.25 8.66
CA MET A 79 -9.59 -1.28 8.46
C MET A 79 -9.24 -2.57 9.19
N GLN A 80 -7.98 -2.96 9.23
CA GLN A 80 -7.50 -4.18 9.87
C GLN A 80 -7.82 -4.24 11.37
N LYS A 81 -7.83 -3.10 12.06
CA LYS A 81 -8.18 -3.03 13.48
C LYS A 81 -9.62 -3.40 13.77
N GLU A 82 -10.54 -3.07 12.87
CA GLU A 82 -11.97 -3.34 13.05
C GLU A 82 -12.42 -4.63 12.35
N MET A 83 -11.77 -4.95 11.24
CA MET A 83 -12.13 -6.06 10.36
C MET A 83 -10.89 -6.89 9.98
N PRO A 84 -10.23 -7.54 10.95
CA PRO A 84 -8.97 -8.26 10.71
C PRO A 84 -9.11 -9.38 9.67
N ASP A 85 -10.26 -10.04 9.61
CA ASP A 85 -10.51 -11.14 8.67
C ASP A 85 -10.76 -10.69 7.23
N ARG A 86 -10.75 -9.36 6.99
CA ARG A 86 -11.01 -8.76 5.68
C ARG A 86 -9.82 -7.97 5.15
N VAL A 87 -8.68 -8.00 5.84
CA VAL A 87 -7.44 -7.36 5.40
C VAL A 87 -6.31 -8.38 5.40
N PHE A 88 -5.70 -8.56 4.25
CA PHE A 88 -4.68 -9.57 3.99
C PHE A 88 -3.34 -8.91 3.71
N ASP A 89 -2.38 -9.14 4.58
CA ASP A 89 -0.97 -8.81 4.34
C ASP A 89 -0.27 -10.06 3.83
N VAL A 90 0.13 -10.05 2.57
CA VAL A 90 0.74 -11.22 1.91
C VAL A 90 2.28 -11.22 2.00
N GLY A 91 2.86 -10.34 2.81
CA GLY A 91 4.31 -10.17 2.88
C GLY A 91 4.86 -9.43 1.64
N ILE A 92 6.18 -9.42 1.46
CA ILE A 92 6.84 -8.76 0.31
C ILE A 92 6.68 -9.66 -0.92
N ALA A 93 5.48 -9.66 -1.50
CA ALA A 93 5.10 -10.54 -2.61
C ALA A 93 4.05 -9.85 -3.51
N GLU A 94 4.46 -8.83 -4.25
CA GLU A 94 3.56 -7.97 -5.04
C GLU A 94 2.80 -8.76 -6.13
N GLY A 95 3.47 -9.67 -6.84
CA GLY A 95 2.83 -10.55 -7.82
C GLY A 95 1.75 -11.43 -7.16
N HIS A 96 2.05 -12.01 -5.99
CA HIS A 96 1.07 -12.79 -5.24
C HIS A 96 -0.12 -11.94 -4.78
N ALA A 97 0.11 -10.69 -4.33
CA ALA A 97 -0.98 -9.79 -3.95
C ALA A 97 -1.98 -9.58 -5.09
N VAL A 98 -1.48 -9.41 -6.31
CA VAL A 98 -2.30 -9.23 -7.51
C VAL A 98 -3.06 -10.50 -7.87
N THR A 99 -2.37 -11.64 -7.98
CA THR A 99 -2.99 -12.94 -8.30
C THR A 99 -4.04 -13.35 -7.26
N PHE A 100 -3.72 -13.18 -5.97
CA PHE A 100 -4.63 -13.46 -4.87
C PHE A 100 -5.89 -12.58 -4.91
N SER A 101 -5.72 -11.29 -5.23
CA SER A 101 -6.86 -10.38 -5.46
C SER A 101 -7.71 -10.82 -6.64
N GLY A 102 -7.10 -11.30 -7.73
CA GLY A 102 -7.81 -11.87 -8.87
C GLY A 102 -8.68 -13.07 -8.48
N GLY A 103 -8.14 -14.00 -7.68
CA GLY A 103 -8.88 -15.14 -7.15
C GLY A 103 -10.09 -14.71 -6.33
N MET A 104 -9.92 -13.77 -5.41
CA MET A 104 -11.04 -13.24 -4.61
C MET A 104 -12.10 -12.54 -5.47
N ALA A 105 -11.68 -11.77 -6.48
CA ALA A 105 -12.63 -11.12 -7.39
C ALA A 105 -13.43 -12.13 -8.21
N LYS A 106 -12.80 -13.22 -8.62
CA LYS A 106 -13.49 -14.34 -9.32
C LYS A 106 -14.56 -15.00 -8.45
N ASP A 107 -14.34 -15.08 -7.15
CA ASP A 107 -15.28 -15.61 -6.17
C ASP A 107 -16.32 -14.57 -5.69
N GLY A 108 -16.36 -13.38 -6.32
CA GLY A 108 -17.38 -12.35 -6.07
C GLY A 108 -17.05 -11.35 -4.97
N LEU A 109 -15.84 -11.38 -4.41
CA LEU A 109 -15.37 -10.32 -3.53
C LEU A 109 -14.96 -9.06 -4.32
N GLN A 110 -14.78 -7.96 -3.64
CA GLN A 110 -14.33 -6.69 -4.19
C GLN A 110 -13.00 -6.29 -3.55
N PRO A 111 -11.87 -6.80 -4.06
CA PRO A 111 -10.58 -6.53 -3.47
C PRO A 111 -10.05 -5.16 -3.87
N PHE A 112 -9.54 -4.45 -2.87
CA PHE A 112 -8.71 -3.27 -3.00
C PHE A 112 -7.26 -3.69 -2.72
N CYS A 113 -6.47 -3.83 -3.78
CA CYS A 113 -5.07 -4.23 -3.72
C CYS A 113 -4.19 -2.98 -3.73
N ASN A 114 -3.62 -2.64 -2.58
CA ASN A 114 -2.79 -1.45 -2.45
C ASN A 114 -1.31 -1.81 -2.49
N ILE A 115 -0.59 -1.28 -3.47
CA ILE A 115 0.83 -1.51 -3.72
C ILE A 115 1.50 -0.15 -3.99
N TYR A 116 2.72 0.07 -3.51
CA TYR A 116 3.49 1.24 -3.95
C TYR A 116 3.81 1.15 -5.43
N SER A 117 3.65 2.26 -6.14
CA SER A 117 3.88 2.37 -7.57
C SER A 117 5.19 1.73 -8.02
N ALA A 118 6.32 2.10 -7.42
CA ALA A 118 7.62 1.52 -7.73
C ALA A 118 7.70 0.00 -7.49
N PHE A 119 6.95 -0.54 -6.54
CA PHE A 119 6.93 -1.97 -6.23
C PHE A 119 5.97 -2.74 -7.12
N CYS A 120 4.92 -2.09 -7.60
CA CYS A 120 3.94 -2.68 -8.52
C CYS A 120 4.58 -3.16 -9.83
N GLN A 121 5.73 -2.63 -10.19
CA GLN A 121 6.50 -3.10 -11.36
C GLN A 121 6.80 -4.61 -11.29
N ARG A 122 6.94 -5.20 -10.09
CA ARG A 122 7.16 -6.65 -9.91
C ARG A 122 5.92 -7.49 -10.22
N ALA A 123 4.76 -6.88 -10.26
CA ALA A 123 3.48 -7.54 -10.52
C ALA A 123 2.94 -7.28 -11.92
N TYR A 124 3.73 -6.71 -12.82
CA TYR A 124 3.27 -6.30 -14.15
C TYR A 124 2.69 -7.48 -14.94
N ASP A 125 3.36 -8.61 -14.94
CA ASP A 125 2.89 -9.83 -15.58
C ASP A 125 1.57 -10.33 -14.97
N ASN A 126 1.47 -10.35 -13.65
CA ASN A 126 0.25 -10.75 -12.94
C ASN A 126 -0.94 -9.81 -13.23
N ILE A 127 -0.70 -8.51 -13.39
CA ILE A 127 -1.75 -7.56 -13.78
C ILE A 127 -2.31 -7.91 -15.16
N ILE A 128 -1.45 -8.29 -16.10
CA ILE A 128 -1.85 -8.68 -17.44
C ILE A 128 -2.62 -10.01 -17.42
N HIS A 129 -1.97 -11.07 -16.91
CA HIS A 129 -2.48 -12.44 -17.02
C HIS A 129 -3.59 -12.75 -16.03
N ASP A 130 -3.45 -12.30 -14.78
CA ASP A 130 -4.35 -12.73 -13.71
C ASP A 130 -5.53 -11.77 -13.50
N LEU A 131 -5.45 -10.54 -14.03
CA LEU A 131 -6.55 -9.56 -13.94
C LEU A 131 -7.09 -9.15 -15.30
N ALA A 132 -6.25 -8.55 -16.16
CA ALA A 132 -6.73 -7.88 -17.37
C ALA A 132 -7.25 -8.85 -18.42
N ILE A 133 -6.55 -9.93 -18.72
CA ILE A 133 -6.99 -10.97 -19.66
C ILE A 133 -8.28 -11.64 -19.18
N LEU A 134 -8.38 -11.87 -17.86
CA LEU A 134 -9.55 -12.48 -17.25
C LEU A 134 -10.69 -11.49 -16.98
N ASN A 135 -10.46 -10.19 -17.23
CA ASN A 135 -11.40 -9.08 -17.01
C ASN A 135 -12.00 -9.08 -15.59
N LEU A 136 -11.16 -9.27 -14.58
CA LEU A 136 -11.58 -9.37 -13.19
C LEU A 136 -11.68 -7.98 -12.53
N PRO A 137 -12.74 -7.71 -11.74
CA PRO A 137 -12.99 -6.41 -11.12
C PRO A 137 -12.15 -6.21 -9.84
N VAL A 138 -10.86 -5.98 -9.98
CA VAL A 138 -9.94 -5.66 -8.88
C VAL A 138 -9.62 -4.16 -8.92
N VAL A 139 -9.67 -3.49 -7.78
CA VAL A 139 -9.20 -2.12 -7.64
C VAL A 139 -7.73 -2.12 -7.23
N LEU A 140 -6.84 -1.81 -8.18
CA LEU A 140 -5.42 -1.59 -7.89
C LEU A 140 -5.23 -0.16 -7.40
N CYS A 141 -4.79 0.01 -6.16
CA CYS A 141 -4.49 1.30 -5.58
C CYS A 141 -2.97 1.49 -5.56
N LEU A 142 -2.46 2.35 -6.45
CA LEU A 142 -1.03 2.63 -6.54
C LEU A 142 -0.68 3.82 -5.66
N ASP A 143 -0.11 3.55 -4.51
CA ASP A 143 0.37 4.56 -3.59
C ASP A 143 1.78 5.03 -4.00
N ARG A 144 2.20 6.23 -3.63
CA ARG A 144 3.51 6.82 -4.00
C ARG A 144 3.70 6.96 -5.52
N ALA A 145 2.63 7.25 -6.28
CA ALA A 145 2.75 7.62 -7.70
C ALA A 145 3.38 9.02 -7.84
N GLY A 146 4.18 9.22 -8.88
CA GLY A 146 4.90 10.47 -9.11
C GLY A 146 6.18 10.60 -8.26
N LEU A 147 6.55 11.83 -7.94
CA LEU A 147 7.72 12.15 -7.12
C LEU A 147 7.36 12.08 -5.64
N VAL A 148 8.12 11.35 -4.85
CA VAL A 148 7.77 10.99 -3.47
C VAL A 148 8.69 11.60 -2.40
N GLY A 149 9.48 12.61 -2.72
CA GLY A 149 10.25 13.39 -1.75
C GLY A 149 11.17 12.54 -0.85
N PRO A 150 10.86 12.41 0.46
CA PRO A 150 11.77 11.78 1.44
C PRO A 150 12.08 10.31 1.16
N ASP A 151 11.22 9.57 0.48
CA ASP A 151 11.46 8.16 0.14
C ASP A 151 12.54 8.01 -0.94
N GLY A 152 12.86 9.07 -1.66
CA GLY A 152 13.95 9.15 -2.61
C GLY A 152 13.70 8.47 -3.96
N PRO A 153 14.72 8.45 -4.83
CA PRO A 153 14.56 8.05 -6.24
C PRO A 153 14.16 6.58 -6.43
N THR A 154 14.44 5.72 -5.48
CA THR A 154 14.06 4.30 -5.55
C THR A 154 12.56 4.06 -5.38
N HIS A 155 11.82 5.07 -4.93
CA HIS A 155 10.38 4.99 -4.67
C HIS A 155 9.56 5.88 -5.61
N HIS A 156 10.18 6.62 -6.54
CA HIS A 156 9.44 7.41 -7.51
C HIS A 156 8.60 6.52 -8.43
N GLY A 157 7.31 6.82 -8.52
CA GLY A 157 6.33 6.12 -9.34
C GLY A 157 6.09 6.81 -10.69
N ALA A 158 7.13 6.86 -11.54
CA ALA A 158 7.08 7.63 -12.77
C ALA A 158 6.56 6.84 -13.99
N PHE A 159 6.43 5.51 -13.88
CA PHE A 159 6.22 4.64 -15.04
C PHE A 159 4.81 4.05 -15.16
N ASP A 160 3.96 4.21 -14.15
CA ASP A 160 2.66 3.54 -14.05
C ASP A 160 1.78 3.76 -15.28
N MET A 161 1.57 5.03 -15.67
CA MET A 161 0.70 5.34 -16.78
C MET A 161 1.24 4.79 -18.10
N ALA A 162 2.55 4.89 -18.32
CA ALA A 162 3.18 4.37 -19.52
C ALA A 162 3.11 2.84 -19.61
N ALA A 163 3.31 2.17 -18.47
CA ALA A 163 3.31 0.71 -18.40
C ALA A 163 1.90 0.12 -18.46
N LEU A 164 0.92 0.72 -17.77
CA LEU A 164 -0.41 0.15 -17.64
C LEU A 164 -1.38 0.59 -18.74
N ARG A 165 -1.17 1.74 -19.36
CA ARG A 165 -2.06 2.28 -20.40
C ARG A 165 -2.28 1.34 -21.60
N PRO A 166 -1.28 0.58 -22.09
CA PRO A 166 -1.49 -0.31 -23.25
C PRO A 166 -2.24 -1.59 -22.92
N ILE A 167 -2.48 -1.89 -21.63
CA ILE A 167 -3.15 -3.13 -21.22
C ILE A 167 -4.67 -2.98 -21.41
N PRO A 168 -5.31 -3.87 -22.19
CA PRO A 168 -6.75 -3.84 -22.40
C PRO A 168 -7.51 -4.15 -21.10
N ASN A 169 -8.77 -3.74 -21.03
CA ASN A 169 -9.66 -3.95 -19.86
C ASN A 169 -9.19 -3.25 -18.58
N LEU A 170 -8.23 -2.34 -18.66
CA LEU A 170 -7.75 -1.53 -17.55
C LEU A 170 -8.25 -0.09 -17.67
N THR A 171 -8.86 0.43 -16.62
CA THR A 171 -9.20 1.84 -16.50
C THR A 171 -8.24 2.50 -15.52
N ILE A 172 -7.50 3.51 -15.97
CA ILE A 172 -6.56 4.24 -15.13
C ILE A 172 -7.22 5.56 -14.73
N ARG A 173 -7.17 5.86 -13.42
CA ARG A 173 -7.57 7.15 -12.86
C ARG A 173 -6.44 7.72 -12.03
N SER A 174 -6.19 9.01 -12.17
CA SER A 174 -5.27 9.76 -11.32
C SER A 174 -6.08 10.64 -10.40
N GLU A 175 -5.77 10.59 -9.11
CA GLU A 175 -6.33 11.51 -8.15
C GLU A 175 -5.54 12.82 -8.18
N GLU A 176 -6.11 13.82 -8.82
CA GLU A 176 -5.54 15.16 -8.85
C GLU A 176 -6.19 16.02 -7.77
N ARG A 177 -5.37 16.64 -6.93
CA ARG A 177 -5.84 17.66 -6.03
C ARG A 177 -6.19 18.90 -6.85
N ARG A 178 -7.47 19.19 -7.00
CA ARG A 178 -7.91 20.51 -7.43
C ARG A 178 -7.68 21.47 -6.26
N VAL A 179 -6.77 22.40 -6.45
CA VAL A 179 -6.55 23.54 -5.54
C VAL A 179 -7.69 24.54 -5.71
#